data_13eca3ae5187297091f54dde7e83efdd
#
_entry.id   13eca3ae5187297091f54dde7e83efdd
#
_cell.length_a   1.000
_cell.length_b   1.000
_cell.length_c   1.000
_cell.angle_alpha   90.00
_cell.angle_beta   90.00
_cell.angle_gamma   90.00
#
_symmetry.space_group_name_H-M   'P 1'
#
loop_
_entity.id
_entity.type
_entity.pdbx_description
1 polymer ?
#
loop_
_entity_poly.entity_id
_entity_poly.type
_entity_poly.pdbx_seq_one_letter_code
_entity_poly.pdbx_strand_id
1 'polypeptide(L)'
;MKKIFLYILPLFCCLSCSEDFIDLNPPSNLNADGFYQTETDMNQAVLSAYTRMRDLYNQQYIRLGEIRSDNTTYSWLSGNPANEKGIDEFASPLLPENSFTTSAWNDSYNAILRCNLVIGRIDDIPFTDEKVKAQYKAEARFLRALYYFYLNRIFGGYGLNGELLGVVKVDKEITQAESYELGRVSLQESYDFIVEDLVFAEANLPESYGATDVGRVVKGGAVGLLGKVYMTMAGYPLNKGNDYYNKAIEQLRKVINNPKHTLEPTYRALFDVSNKNTAESLFEVQYKKGTQGGATGSPWNNNFAPRFSDKEVVLVGDKGGENSPTQSMSEAYETGDPRKYVSMRDGWVNAKTNAWESDKYVCKYYDVSSSGSDNGNNWIDLRLADIYLLYAEALVRVGGDKQEAINYVNKVRERARNTPGDPEVEKPEGLLKSYNVSDFSTNDALLLAIENERRVELAFENHRWYDLVRTGRAKDVMTASQKYNGFPDFTWSDDALAYPIPMTVMQSNPGKIIQNKGYTQM
;
A
#
# COMPACT_ATOMS: atom_id res chain seq x y z
N MET A 1 -12.23 97.47 7.29
CA MET A 1 -11.54 96.57 8.21
C MET A 1 -11.56 95.18 7.58
N LYS A 2 -10.50 94.77 6.84
CA LYS A 2 -10.40 93.48 6.22
C LYS A 2 -9.39 92.65 7.03
N LYS A 3 -9.82 91.56 7.59
CA LYS A 3 -8.96 90.58 8.29
C LYS A 3 -8.35 89.61 7.25
N ILE A 4 -7.01 89.62 7.20
CA ILE A 4 -6.23 88.64 6.41
C ILE A 4 -6.03 87.41 7.28
N PHE A 5 -6.50 86.23 6.84
CA PHE A 5 -6.20 84.96 7.45
C PHE A 5 -5.00 84.32 6.72
N LEU A 6 -3.93 84.13 7.47
CA LEU A 6 -2.70 83.51 7.01
C LEU A 6 -2.85 82.01 7.21
N TYR A 7 -2.88 81.22 6.13
CA TYR A 7 -2.88 79.77 6.18
C TYR A 7 -1.44 79.27 6.31
N ILE A 8 -1.12 78.68 7.47
CA ILE A 8 0.12 77.95 7.69
C ILE A 8 -0.22 76.47 7.31
N LEU A 9 0.41 75.97 6.23
CA LEU A 9 0.35 74.61 5.78
C LEU A 9 1.43 73.77 6.50
N PRO A 10 1.13 72.75 7.32
CA PRO A 10 2.18 71.94 7.90
C PRO A 10 2.67 70.95 6.82
N LEU A 11 3.97 70.99 6.56
CA LEU A 11 4.71 70.03 5.74
C LEU A 11 4.83 68.70 6.52
N PHE A 12 3.97 67.73 6.22
CA PHE A 12 4.10 66.38 6.73
C PHE A 12 5.20 65.64 5.93
N CYS A 13 6.33 65.39 6.60
CA CYS A 13 7.36 64.49 6.11
C CYS A 13 6.76 63.10 5.99
N CYS A 14 6.70 62.56 4.78
CA CYS A 14 6.50 61.16 4.53
C CYS A 14 7.71 60.37 5.07
N LEU A 15 7.61 59.88 6.30
CA LEU A 15 8.45 58.78 6.77
C LEU A 15 8.03 57.54 6.01
N SER A 16 8.90 57.03 5.16
CA SER A 16 8.80 55.77 4.47
C SER A 16 8.51 54.67 5.49
N CYS A 17 7.32 54.10 5.43
CA CYS A 17 7.09 52.78 6.06
C CYS A 17 8.01 51.79 5.38
N SER A 18 8.90 51.15 6.12
CA SER A 18 9.63 49.97 5.63
C SER A 18 8.64 48.88 5.26
N GLU A 19 8.92 48.16 4.21
CA GLU A 19 8.09 47.04 3.72
C GLU A 19 7.86 45.98 4.81
N ASP A 20 8.70 45.94 5.85
CA ASP A 20 8.60 45.02 7.01
C ASP A 20 7.33 45.20 7.88
N PHE A 21 6.57 46.29 7.72
CA PHE A 21 5.33 46.51 8.49
C PHE A 21 4.10 45.80 7.87
N ILE A 22 4.20 45.35 6.65
CA ILE A 22 3.08 44.70 5.91
C ILE A 22 3.18 43.17 5.99
N ASP A 23 4.33 42.63 6.39
CA ASP A 23 4.62 41.18 6.41
C ASP A 23 4.48 40.54 7.81
N LEU A 24 3.53 41.03 8.60
CA LEU A 24 3.15 40.35 9.84
C LEU A 24 2.27 39.15 9.50
N ASN A 25 2.88 37.97 9.38
CA ASN A 25 2.13 36.73 9.38
C ASN A 25 1.28 36.63 10.65
N PRO A 26 -0.04 36.39 10.55
CA PRO A 26 -0.87 36.18 11.72
C PRO A 26 -0.25 35.10 12.61
N PRO A 27 -0.19 35.27 13.95
CA PRO A 27 0.40 34.26 14.85
C PRO A 27 -0.28 32.87 14.78
N SER A 28 -1.43 32.77 14.12
CA SER A 28 -2.18 31.53 13.91
C SER A 28 -1.87 30.81 12.59
N ASN A 29 -1.11 31.43 11.67
CA ASN A 29 -0.71 30.79 10.40
C ASN A 29 0.82 30.77 10.34
N LEU A 30 1.42 29.68 10.79
CA LEU A 30 2.80 29.34 10.44
C LEU A 30 2.86 29.18 8.91
N ASN A 31 3.50 30.13 8.23
CA ASN A 31 3.87 29.92 6.82
C ASN A 31 4.96 28.84 6.75
N ALA A 32 5.16 28.27 5.57
CA ALA A 32 6.14 27.20 5.38
C ALA A 32 7.55 27.62 5.86
N ASP A 33 7.93 28.87 5.67
CA ASP A 33 9.26 29.38 6.04
C ASP A 33 9.42 29.56 7.57
N GLY A 34 8.34 29.76 8.31
CA GLY A 34 8.35 29.82 9.77
C GLY A 34 8.28 28.47 10.47
N PHE A 35 7.88 27.40 9.77
CA PHE A 35 7.70 26.08 10.37
C PHE A 35 8.99 25.25 10.38
N TYR A 36 9.75 25.20 9.29
CA TYR A 36 10.93 24.33 9.17
C TYR A 36 12.19 25.01 9.74
N GLN A 37 12.28 25.19 11.08
CA GLN A 37 13.38 25.91 11.73
C GLN A 37 14.18 25.06 12.73
N THR A 38 13.58 24.02 13.28
CA THR A 38 14.16 23.22 14.37
C THR A 38 14.10 21.72 14.10
N GLU A 39 14.90 20.95 14.84
CA GLU A 39 14.82 19.48 14.86
C GLU A 39 13.41 18.99 15.22
N THR A 40 12.72 19.69 16.13
CA THR A 40 11.33 19.37 16.51
C THR A 40 10.36 19.56 15.34
N ASP A 41 10.51 20.63 14.57
CA ASP A 41 9.68 20.89 13.39
C ASP A 41 9.90 19.79 12.33
N MET A 42 11.16 19.40 12.11
CA MET A 42 11.49 18.33 11.18
C MET A 42 10.91 16.99 11.63
N ASN A 43 10.91 16.69 12.92
CA ASN A 43 10.24 15.52 13.45
C ASN A 43 8.73 15.52 13.14
N GLN A 44 8.05 16.65 13.37
CA GLN A 44 6.63 16.81 13.04
C GLN A 44 6.36 16.69 11.54
N ALA A 45 7.24 17.23 10.71
CA ALA A 45 7.16 17.13 9.25
C ALA A 45 7.25 15.66 8.79
N VAL A 46 8.19 14.87 9.33
CA VAL A 46 8.32 13.43 9.08
C VAL A 46 7.05 12.69 9.50
N LEU A 47 6.52 12.95 10.71
CA LEU A 47 5.27 12.36 11.19
C LEU A 47 4.08 12.73 10.31
N SER A 48 4.06 13.96 9.75
CA SER A 48 3.05 14.37 8.78
C SER A 48 3.09 13.52 7.50
N ALA A 49 4.29 13.12 7.03
CA ALA A 49 4.43 12.22 5.87
C ALA A 49 3.87 10.81 6.17
N TYR A 50 4.10 10.26 7.37
CA TYR A 50 3.49 8.99 7.79
C TYR A 50 1.96 9.06 7.85
N THR A 51 1.39 10.17 8.32
CA THR A 51 -0.08 10.27 8.46
C THR A 51 -0.81 10.20 7.14
N ARG A 52 -0.17 10.62 6.03
CA ARG A 52 -0.74 10.54 4.67
C ARG A 52 -0.94 9.12 4.16
N MET A 53 -0.25 8.14 4.74
CA MET A 53 -0.50 6.74 4.38
C MET A 53 -1.94 6.32 4.68
N ARG A 54 -2.55 6.82 5.76
CA ARG A 54 -3.95 6.50 6.07
C ARG A 54 -4.92 6.97 4.97
N ASP A 55 -4.67 8.11 4.34
CA ASP A 55 -5.51 8.62 3.26
C ASP A 55 -5.55 7.61 2.10
N LEU A 56 -4.38 7.08 1.72
CA LEU A 56 -4.25 6.08 0.67
C LEU A 56 -4.84 4.72 1.08
N TYR A 57 -4.53 4.24 2.29
CA TYR A 57 -4.91 2.89 2.74
C TYR A 57 -6.36 2.78 3.17
N ASN A 58 -7.02 3.85 3.59
CA ASN A 58 -8.39 3.77 4.08
C ASN A 58 -9.39 3.24 3.05
N GLN A 59 -9.16 3.47 1.77
CA GLN A 59 -10.06 2.99 0.73
C GLN A 59 -9.39 2.65 -0.60
N GLN A 60 -8.56 3.52 -1.16
CA GLN A 60 -8.17 3.47 -2.56
C GLN A 60 -7.27 2.30 -2.89
N TYR A 61 -6.20 2.13 -2.11
CA TYR A 61 -5.15 1.17 -2.42
C TYR A 61 -5.66 -0.28 -2.38
N ILE A 62 -6.50 -0.61 -1.40
CA ILE A 62 -7.10 -1.94 -1.26
C ILE A 62 -7.99 -2.27 -2.46
N ARG A 63 -8.84 -1.31 -2.89
CA ARG A 63 -9.72 -1.51 -4.05
C ARG A 63 -8.93 -1.73 -5.34
N LEU A 64 -7.81 -1.02 -5.51
CA LEU A 64 -7.01 -1.11 -6.72
C LEU A 64 -6.15 -2.38 -6.82
N GLY A 65 -5.96 -3.11 -5.75
CA GLY A 65 -5.17 -4.34 -5.78
C GLY A 65 -5.96 -5.58 -5.40
N GLU A 66 -6.75 -5.55 -4.33
CA GLU A 66 -7.47 -6.74 -3.89
C GLU A 66 -8.69 -7.02 -4.77
N ILE A 67 -9.58 -6.04 -4.98
CA ILE A 67 -10.78 -6.19 -5.84
C ILE A 67 -10.41 -6.47 -7.30
N ARG A 68 -9.26 -5.98 -7.77
CA ARG A 68 -8.76 -6.26 -9.13
C ARG A 68 -8.32 -7.72 -9.32
N SER A 69 -8.17 -8.49 -8.25
CA SER A 69 -7.63 -9.85 -8.29
C SER A 69 -8.73 -10.93 -8.28
N ASP A 70 -8.30 -12.19 -8.44
CA ASP A 70 -9.17 -13.36 -8.30
C ASP A 70 -9.50 -13.71 -6.84
N ASN A 71 -9.05 -12.92 -5.86
CA ASN A 71 -9.33 -13.13 -4.45
C ASN A 71 -10.71 -12.60 -4.04
N THR A 72 -11.08 -11.41 -4.51
CA THR A 72 -12.30 -10.74 -4.06
C THR A 72 -13.04 -10.10 -5.23
N THR A 73 -14.28 -9.73 -4.97
CA THR A 73 -15.15 -9.00 -5.90
C THR A 73 -15.73 -7.77 -5.22
N TYR A 74 -16.21 -6.81 -6.02
CA TYR A 74 -16.91 -5.66 -5.49
C TYR A 74 -18.26 -6.05 -4.88
N SER A 75 -18.73 -5.26 -3.92
CA SER A 75 -20.05 -5.45 -3.35
C SER A 75 -21.12 -4.69 -4.14
N TRP A 76 -22.20 -5.37 -4.53
CA TRP A 76 -23.41 -4.75 -5.07
C TRP A 76 -24.07 -3.74 -4.11
N LEU A 77 -23.67 -3.79 -2.85
CA LEU A 77 -24.19 -2.95 -1.78
C LEU A 77 -23.34 -1.69 -1.57
N SER A 78 -22.25 -1.52 -2.32
CA SER A 78 -21.40 -0.31 -2.24
C SER A 78 -22.15 0.92 -2.75
N GLY A 79 -21.78 2.09 -2.22
CA GLY A 79 -22.38 3.37 -2.63
C GLY A 79 -21.96 3.84 -4.03
N ASN A 80 -20.95 3.20 -4.65
CA ASN A 80 -20.42 3.58 -5.95
C ASN A 80 -20.06 2.35 -6.82
N PRO A 81 -21.06 1.54 -7.17
CA PRO A 81 -20.83 0.28 -7.87
C PRO A 81 -20.18 0.46 -9.25
N ALA A 82 -20.39 1.58 -9.93
CA ALA A 82 -19.81 1.81 -11.27
C ALA A 82 -18.29 1.91 -11.24
N ASN A 83 -17.71 2.58 -10.23
CA ASN A 83 -16.25 2.69 -10.07
C ASN A 83 -15.63 1.35 -9.67
N GLU A 84 -16.21 0.64 -8.71
CA GLU A 84 -15.73 -0.67 -8.27
C GLU A 84 -15.90 -1.72 -9.36
N LYS A 85 -17.04 -1.71 -10.06
CA LYS A 85 -17.30 -2.60 -11.19
C LYS A 85 -16.24 -2.46 -12.29
N GLY A 86 -15.86 -1.25 -12.66
CA GLY A 86 -14.79 -1.02 -13.65
C GLY A 86 -13.42 -1.52 -13.20
N ILE A 87 -13.17 -1.64 -11.88
CA ILE A 87 -11.95 -2.21 -11.34
C ILE A 87 -11.99 -3.75 -11.39
N ASP A 88 -13.08 -4.36 -10.93
CA ASP A 88 -13.24 -5.80 -10.77
C ASP A 88 -13.52 -6.52 -12.10
N GLU A 89 -14.50 -6.03 -12.83
CA GLU A 89 -14.94 -6.64 -14.08
C GLU A 89 -14.13 -6.12 -15.25
N PHE A 90 -13.18 -6.89 -15.72
CA PHE A 90 -12.37 -6.54 -16.91
C PHE A 90 -13.20 -6.43 -18.20
N ALA A 91 -14.41 -6.96 -18.21
CA ALA A 91 -15.39 -6.78 -19.29
C ALA A 91 -16.09 -5.41 -19.24
N SER A 92 -16.03 -4.71 -18.13
CA SER A 92 -16.59 -3.37 -17.94
C SER A 92 -15.50 -2.32 -18.16
N PRO A 93 -15.80 -1.16 -18.78
CA PRO A 93 -14.80 -0.13 -19.03
C PRO A 93 -14.31 0.48 -17.71
N LEU A 94 -13.00 0.49 -17.53
CA LEU A 94 -12.33 1.28 -16.51
C LEU A 94 -12.01 2.65 -17.10
N LEU A 95 -12.63 3.70 -16.58
CA LEU A 95 -12.56 5.04 -17.15
C LEU A 95 -11.51 5.90 -16.42
N PRO A 96 -10.88 6.88 -17.12
CA PRO A 96 -9.96 7.85 -16.51
C PRO A 96 -10.60 8.74 -15.43
N GLU A 97 -11.93 8.79 -15.38
CA GLU A 97 -12.75 9.50 -14.38
C GLU A 97 -12.98 8.68 -13.10
N ASN A 98 -12.49 7.45 -13.04
CA ASN A 98 -12.66 6.61 -11.86
C ASN A 98 -12.12 7.32 -10.60
N SER A 99 -12.99 7.51 -9.60
CA SER A 99 -12.65 8.31 -8.41
C SER A 99 -11.57 7.64 -7.56
N PHE A 100 -11.49 6.31 -7.53
CA PHE A 100 -10.48 5.60 -6.75
C PHE A 100 -9.08 5.77 -7.34
N THR A 101 -8.95 5.72 -8.67
CA THR A 101 -7.66 5.99 -9.35
C THR A 101 -7.26 7.45 -9.17
N THR A 102 -8.19 8.38 -9.29
CA THR A 102 -7.94 9.81 -9.09
C THR A 102 -7.48 10.09 -7.65
N SER A 103 -8.17 9.54 -6.66
CA SER A 103 -7.78 9.70 -5.25
C SER A 103 -6.43 9.07 -4.95
N ALA A 104 -6.16 7.85 -5.45
CA ALA A 104 -4.86 7.19 -5.25
C ALA A 104 -3.69 8.01 -5.81
N TRP A 105 -3.88 8.63 -6.97
CA TRP A 105 -2.90 9.55 -7.54
C TRP A 105 -2.68 10.78 -6.65
N ASN A 106 -3.76 11.50 -6.33
CA ASN A 106 -3.70 12.73 -5.56
C ASN A 106 -3.14 12.53 -4.15
N ASP A 107 -3.60 11.50 -3.44
CA ASP A 107 -3.15 11.20 -2.08
C ASP A 107 -1.66 10.84 -2.06
N SER A 108 -1.20 10.07 -3.06
CA SER A 108 0.21 9.71 -3.19
C SER A 108 1.09 10.93 -3.46
N TYR A 109 0.71 11.82 -4.39
CA TYR A 109 1.51 13.04 -4.67
C TYR A 109 1.47 14.06 -3.53
N ASN A 110 0.36 14.18 -2.80
CA ASN A 110 0.31 14.96 -1.57
C ASN A 110 1.28 14.43 -0.51
N ALA A 111 1.41 13.12 -0.40
CA ALA A 111 2.37 12.49 0.51
C ALA A 111 3.82 12.66 0.03
N ILE A 112 4.08 12.52 -1.27
CA ILE A 112 5.39 12.78 -1.89
C ILE A 112 5.83 14.22 -1.64
N LEU A 113 4.92 15.19 -1.74
CA LEU A 113 5.22 16.59 -1.39
C LEU A 113 5.71 16.71 0.06
N ARG A 114 5.05 16.04 1.04
CA ARG A 114 5.51 16.05 2.44
C ARG A 114 6.91 15.47 2.59
N CYS A 115 7.20 14.39 1.89
CA CYS A 115 8.54 13.80 1.88
C CYS A 115 9.57 14.76 1.26
N ASN A 116 9.25 15.39 0.14
CA ASN A 116 10.14 16.33 -0.54
C ASN A 116 10.45 17.58 0.31
N LEU A 117 9.46 18.10 1.06
CA LEU A 117 9.67 19.20 2.00
C LEU A 117 10.67 18.82 3.11
N VAL A 118 10.58 17.62 3.67
CA VAL A 118 11.57 17.12 4.63
C VAL A 118 12.94 17.00 3.97
N ILE A 119 13.04 16.27 2.87
CA ILE A 119 14.31 15.97 2.19
C ILE A 119 15.04 17.23 1.73
N GLY A 120 14.28 18.21 1.20
CA GLY A 120 14.85 19.44 0.65
C GLY A 120 15.28 20.47 1.70
N ARG A 121 14.69 20.44 2.90
CA ARG A 121 14.94 21.46 3.92
C ARG A 121 15.80 20.99 5.10
N ILE A 122 15.90 19.67 5.31
CA ILE A 122 16.53 19.13 6.52
C ILE A 122 18.02 19.45 6.63
N ASP A 123 18.72 19.58 5.49
CA ASP A 123 20.17 19.85 5.48
C ASP A 123 20.49 21.25 6.02
N ASP A 124 19.58 22.20 5.88
CA ASP A 124 19.75 23.59 6.35
C ASP A 124 19.40 23.78 7.84
N ILE A 125 18.81 22.75 8.48
CA ILE A 125 18.38 22.83 9.88
C ILE A 125 19.50 22.32 10.81
N PRO A 126 19.80 23.03 11.91
CA PRO A 126 20.75 22.55 12.89
C PRO A 126 20.18 21.38 13.69
N PHE A 127 20.95 20.31 13.80
CA PHE A 127 20.64 19.14 14.62
C PHE A 127 21.69 18.97 15.70
N THR A 128 21.25 18.47 16.85
CA THR A 128 22.17 18.12 17.94
C THR A 128 22.96 16.84 17.61
N ASP A 129 22.32 15.91 16.89
CA ASP A 129 22.92 14.65 16.42
C ASP A 129 22.67 14.46 14.92
N GLU A 130 23.74 14.46 14.15
CA GLU A 130 23.70 14.25 12.68
C GLU A 130 23.16 12.85 12.30
N LYS A 131 23.20 11.87 13.22
CA LYS A 131 22.55 10.57 12.98
C LYS A 131 21.04 10.68 12.99
N VAL A 132 20.46 11.49 13.89
CA VAL A 132 19.03 11.75 13.94
C VAL A 132 18.59 12.52 12.68
N LYS A 133 19.41 13.48 12.22
CA LYS A 133 19.19 14.18 10.95
C LYS A 133 19.13 13.21 9.77
N ALA A 134 20.14 12.34 9.65
CA ALA A 134 20.20 11.33 8.59
C ALA A 134 19.04 10.33 8.69
N GLN A 135 18.62 9.95 9.90
CA GLN A 135 17.48 9.08 10.15
C GLN A 135 16.16 9.72 9.64
N TYR A 136 15.87 10.98 10.00
CA TYR A 136 14.64 11.65 9.54
C TYR A 136 14.60 11.79 8.01
N LYS A 137 15.74 12.10 7.40
CA LYS A 137 15.88 12.10 5.94
C LYS A 137 15.64 10.71 5.33
N ALA A 138 16.13 9.66 6.00
CA ALA A 138 15.95 8.28 5.57
C ALA A 138 14.48 7.82 5.69
N GLU A 139 13.78 8.20 6.75
CA GLU A 139 12.34 7.95 6.90
C GLU A 139 11.54 8.61 5.76
N ALA A 140 11.82 9.88 5.46
CA ALA A 140 11.17 10.60 4.37
C ALA A 140 11.47 9.96 2.99
N ARG A 141 12.71 9.53 2.73
CA ARG A 141 13.10 8.81 1.50
C ARG A 141 12.42 7.45 1.42
N PHE A 142 12.36 6.68 2.50
CA PHE A 142 11.61 5.41 2.52
C PHE A 142 10.15 5.60 2.15
N LEU A 143 9.47 6.57 2.77
CA LEU A 143 8.06 6.86 2.49
C LEU A 143 7.86 7.31 1.03
N ARG A 144 8.74 8.16 0.51
CA ARG A 144 8.69 8.61 -0.89
C ARG A 144 8.85 7.43 -1.84
N ALA A 145 9.81 6.56 -1.59
CA ALA A 145 10.02 5.33 -2.37
C ALA A 145 8.79 4.43 -2.35
N LEU A 146 8.15 4.27 -1.19
CA LEU A 146 6.94 3.45 -1.03
C LEU A 146 5.77 4.03 -1.83
N TYR A 147 5.53 5.35 -1.80
CA TYR A 147 4.50 6.00 -2.59
C TYR A 147 4.75 5.86 -4.10
N TYR A 148 6.00 6.04 -4.55
CA TYR A 148 6.37 5.82 -5.95
C TYR A 148 6.23 4.36 -6.37
N PHE A 149 6.54 3.42 -5.49
CA PHE A 149 6.34 2.00 -5.75
C PHE A 149 4.87 1.66 -5.94
N TYR A 150 3.96 2.23 -5.14
CA TYR A 150 2.51 2.07 -5.34
C TYR A 150 2.04 2.70 -6.64
N LEU A 151 2.41 3.94 -6.90
CA LEU A 151 2.04 4.63 -8.13
C LEU A 151 2.48 3.86 -9.38
N ASN A 152 3.71 3.34 -9.40
CA ASN A 152 4.20 2.59 -10.56
C ASN A 152 3.53 1.22 -10.72
N ARG A 153 3.14 0.55 -9.63
CA ARG A 153 2.38 -0.70 -9.72
C ARG A 153 0.94 -0.49 -10.20
N ILE A 154 0.37 0.69 -9.95
CA ILE A 154 -0.98 1.06 -10.38
C ILE A 154 -0.93 1.61 -11.82
N PHE A 155 -0.12 2.62 -12.07
CA PHE A 155 -0.17 3.43 -13.29
C PHE A 155 0.98 3.19 -14.27
N GLY A 156 2.04 2.50 -13.85
CA GLY A 156 3.18 2.19 -14.73
C GLY A 156 2.81 1.15 -15.79
N GLY A 157 3.09 1.45 -17.04
CA GLY A 157 2.74 0.57 -18.14
C GLY A 157 3.08 1.16 -19.50
N TYR A 158 2.68 0.48 -20.57
CA TYR A 158 2.86 0.97 -21.94
C TYR A 158 1.95 2.17 -22.20
N GLY A 159 2.53 3.30 -22.58
CA GLY A 159 1.82 4.47 -23.04
C GLY A 159 1.26 4.32 -24.46
N LEU A 160 0.36 5.22 -24.86
CA LEU A 160 -0.17 5.28 -26.22
C LEU A 160 0.91 5.48 -27.30
N ASN A 161 2.06 6.04 -26.91
CA ASN A 161 3.25 6.17 -27.77
C ASN A 161 4.07 4.87 -27.89
N GLY A 162 3.67 3.80 -27.23
CA GLY A 162 4.36 2.51 -27.21
C GLY A 162 5.56 2.43 -26.26
N GLU A 163 5.90 3.50 -25.54
CA GLU A 163 6.97 3.52 -24.54
C GLU A 163 6.51 2.92 -23.23
N LEU A 164 7.42 2.28 -22.50
CA LEU A 164 7.17 1.78 -21.16
C LEU A 164 7.41 2.90 -20.13
N LEU A 165 6.30 3.47 -19.64
CA LEU A 165 6.29 4.68 -18.82
C LEU A 165 6.00 4.36 -17.35
N GLY A 166 6.74 5.02 -16.47
CA GLY A 166 6.43 5.17 -15.06
C GLY A 166 5.40 6.29 -14.83
N VAL A 167 5.50 6.93 -13.69
CA VAL A 167 4.66 8.10 -13.35
C VAL A 167 5.46 9.40 -13.46
N VAL A 168 4.87 10.52 -13.12
CA VAL A 168 5.56 11.82 -13.08
C VAL A 168 6.56 11.83 -11.91
N LYS A 169 7.83 12.10 -12.17
CA LYS A 169 8.87 12.18 -11.15
C LYS A 169 8.93 13.61 -10.59
N VAL A 170 8.67 13.74 -9.29
CA VAL A 170 8.79 15.00 -8.52
C VAL A 170 9.71 14.71 -7.35
N ASP A 171 10.97 15.10 -7.45
CA ASP A 171 12.04 14.78 -6.50
C ASP A 171 12.33 15.91 -5.50
N LYS A 172 11.69 17.08 -5.66
CA LYS A 172 11.83 18.27 -4.82
C LYS A 172 10.50 19.03 -4.70
N GLU A 173 10.47 20.04 -3.87
CA GLU A 173 9.40 21.04 -3.88
C GLU A 173 9.39 21.77 -5.22
N ILE A 174 8.23 21.90 -5.85
CA ILE A 174 8.05 22.58 -7.14
C ILE A 174 6.87 23.54 -7.08
N THR A 175 6.95 24.59 -7.86
CA THR A 175 5.84 25.53 -8.07
C THR A 175 4.78 24.93 -9.00
N GLN A 176 3.58 25.52 -9.00
CA GLN A 176 2.52 25.15 -9.93
C GLN A 176 2.97 25.33 -11.40
N ALA A 177 3.72 26.38 -11.71
CA ALA A 177 4.22 26.61 -13.07
C ALA A 177 5.19 25.49 -13.50
N GLU A 178 6.12 25.07 -12.63
CA GLU A 178 7.02 23.95 -12.90
C GLU A 178 6.24 22.64 -13.09
N SER A 179 5.16 22.42 -12.33
CA SER A 179 4.36 21.21 -12.43
C SER A 179 3.74 21.00 -13.82
N TYR A 180 3.38 22.08 -14.51
CA TYR A 180 2.82 22.03 -15.87
C TYR A 180 3.84 21.62 -16.94
N GLU A 181 5.12 21.68 -16.64
CA GLU A 181 6.20 21.29 -17.55
C GLU A 181 6.59 19.80 -17.42
N LEU A 182 6.08 19.13 -16.39
CA LEU A 182 6.43 17.74 -16.13
C LEU A 182 5.64 16.76 -16.98
N GLY A 183 6.32 15.70 -17.40
CA GLY A 183 5.76 14.52 -18.05
C GLY A 183 6.06 13.24 -17.27
N ARG A 184 5.58 12.12 -17.77
CA ARG A 184 5.93 10.81 -17.24
C ARG A 184 7.37 10.46 -17.62
N VAL A 185 8.12 9.87 -16.71
CA VAL A 185 9.45 9.32 -16.98
C VAL A 185 9.35 7.87 -17.46
N SER A 186 10.45 7.29 -17.96
CA SER A 186 10.49 5.86 -18.24
C SER A 186 10.24 5.05 -16.96
N LEU A 187 9.64 3.88 -17.09
CA LEU A 187 9.41 3.00 -15.95
C LEU A 187 10.72 2.61 -15.27
N GLN A 188 11.79 2.41 -16.05
CA GLN A 188 13.13 2.14 -15.51
C GLN A 188 13.62 3.28 -14.63
N GLU A 189 13.57 4.53 -15.12
CA GLU A 189 14.00 5.70 -14.35
C GLU A 189 13.21 5.85 -13.05
N SER A 190 11.90 5.60 -13.11
CA SER A 190 11.05 5.66 -11.92
C SER A 190 11.43 4.63 -10.88
N TYR A 191 11.78 3.39 -11.29
CA TYR A 191 12.25 2.36 -10.37
C TYR A 191 13.68 2.62 -9.87
N ASP A 192 14.56 3.17 -10.70
CA ASP A 192 15.92 3.55 -10.27
C ASP A 192 15.87 4.61 -9.16
N PHE A 193 14.94 5.57 -9.27
CA PHE A 193 14.69 6.56 -8.22
C PHE A 193 14.19 5.93 -6.91
N ILE A 194 13.28 4.95 -6.98
CA ILE A 194 12.83 4.19 -5.82
C ILE A 194 14.00 3.45 -5.16
N VAL A 195 14.85 2.80 -5.95
CA VAL A 195 16.02 2.07 -5.47
C VAL A 195 17.02 3.01 -4.78
N GLU A 196 17.28 4.18 -5.35
CA GLU A 196 18.17 5.19 -4.75
C GLU A 196 17.68 5.62 -3.36
N ASP A 197 16.38 5.90 -3.22
CA ASP A 197 15.79 6.27 -1.95
C ASP A 197 15.87 5.14 -0.92
N LEU A 198 15.62 3.89 -1.31
CA LEU A 198 15.67 2.74 -0.41
C LEU A 198 17.09 2.36 0.01
N VAL A 199 18.08 2.51 -0.88
CA VAL A 199 19.51 2.31 -0.53
C VAL A 199 19.95 3.34 0.51
N PHE A 200 19.56 4.59 0.36
CA PHE A 200 19.82 5.62 1.38
C PHE A 200 19.12 5.29 2.70
N ALA A 201 17.87 4.82 2.65
CA ALA A 201 17.11 4.42 3.83
C ALA A 201 17.74 3.21 4.54
N GLU A 202 18.17 2.18 3.82
CA GLU A 202 18.94 1.04 4.38
C GLU A 202 20.18 1.50 5.14
N ALA A 203 20.90 2.47 4.60
CA ALA A 203 22.16 2.94 5.20
C ALA A 203 21.97 3.76 6.49
N ASN A 204 20.83 4.46 6.64
CA ASN A 204 20.66 5.49 7.67
C ASN A 204 19.53 5.21 8.68
N LEU A 205 18.66 4.22 8.43
CA LEU A 205 17.62 3.84 9.38
C LEU A 205 18.18 2.98 10.52
N PRO A 206 17.63 3.14 11.75
CA PRO A 206 18.04 2.32 12.90
C PRO A 206 17.46 0.90 12.80
N GLU A 207 18.08 -0.03 13.51
CA GLU A 207 17.60 -1.42 13.63
C GLU A 207 16.32 -1.54 14.47
N SER A 208 16.05 -0.59 15.35
CA SER A 208 14.84 -0.54 16.21
C SER A 208 14.71 0.85 16.82
N TYR A 209 13.49 1.17 17.24
CA TYR A 209 13.16 2.41 17.97
C TYR A 209 12.85 2.11 19.45
N GLY A 210 12.93 3.15 20.28
CA GLY A 210 12.38 3.13 21.64
C GLY A 210 10.85 3.13 21.65
N ALA A 211 10.26 2.91 22.82
CA ALA A 211 8.81 2.76 22.98
C ALA A 211 7.97 3.96 22.49
N THR A 212 8.53 5.17 22.48
CA THR A 212 7.86 6.40 22.05
C THR A 212 7.75 6.52 20.53
N ASP A 213 8.59 5.78 19.78
CA ASP A 213 8.74 5.88 18.34
C ASP A 213 8.38 4.57 17.62
N VAL A 214 7.71 3.67 18.30
CA VAL A 214 7.19 2.42 17.71
C VAL A 214 6.24 2.75 16.57
N GLY A 215 6.41 2.07 15.44
CA GLY A 215 5.65 2.30 14.22
C GLY A 215 6.39 3.12 13.15
N ARG A 216 7.53 3.74 13.50
CA ARG A 216 8.44 4.29 12.48
C ARG A 216 9.16 3.15 11.76
N VAL A 217 9.50 3.38 10.49
CA VAL A 217 10.19 2.38 9.69
C VAL A 217 11.59 2.11 10.25
N VAL A 218 11.90 0.82 10.43
CA VAL A 218 13.22 0.33 10.80
C VAL A 218 14.01 -0.09 9.56
N LYS A 219 15.31 -0.30 9.71
CA LYS A 219 16.20 -0.76 8.62
C LYS A 219 15.66 -2.02 7.93
N GLY A 220 15.14 -2.99 8.68
CA GLY A 220 14.53 -4.20 8.13
C GLY A 220 13.37 -3.92 7.15
N GLY A 221 12.58 -2.86 7.40
CA GLY A 221 11.53 -2.42 6.50
C GLY A 221 12.07 -1.91 5.15
N ALA A 222 13.13 -1.08 5.18
CA ALA A 222 13.77 -0.57 3.97
C ALA A 222 14.43 -1.69 3.14
N VAL A 223 15.15 -2.59 3.80
CA VAL A 223 15.79 -3.76 3.17
C VAL A 223 14.75 -4.71 2.55
N GLY A 224 13.68 -5.01 3.29
CA GLY A 224 12.60 -5.86 2.81
C GLY A 224 11.87 -5.27 1.60
N LEU A 225 11.56 -3.96 1.66
CA LEU A 225 10.93 -3.25 0.54
C LEU A 225 11.85 -3.21 -0.69
N LEU A 226 13.16 -2.97 -0.50
CA LEU A 226 14.13 -2.98 -1.60
C LEU A 226 14.19 -4.35 -2.28
N GLY A 227 14.17 -5.43 -1.49
CA GLY A 227 14.06 -6.80 -2.02
C GLY A 227 12.79 -7.00 -2.85
N LYS A 228 11.64 -6.54 -2.37
CA LYS A 228 10.35 -6.61 -3.08
C LYS A 228 10.34 -5.76 -4.36
N VAL A 229 10.98 -4.60 -4.35
CA VAL A 229 11.18 -3.75 -5.54
C VAL A 229 12.00 -4.50 -6.59
N TYR A 230 13.10 -5.12 -6.21
CA TYR A 230 13.91 -5.92 -7.14
C TYR A 230 13.15 -7.14 -7.69
N MET A 231 12.32 -7.82 -6.90
CA MET A 231 11.41 -8.87 -7.38
C MET A 231 10.45 -8.35 -8.45
N THR A 232 9.92 -7.15 -8.27
CA THR A 232 9.03 -6.51 -9.23
C THR A 232 9.76 -6.13 -10.52
N MET A 233 10.96 -5.56 -10.42
CA MET A 233 11.79 -5.21 -11.59
C MET A 233 12.28 -6.45 -12.36
N ALA A 234 12.50 -7.56 -11.66
CA ALA A 234 12.89 -8.83 -12.30
C ALA A 234 11.79 -9.38 -13.22
N GLY A 235 10.51 -9.17 -12.85
CA GLY A 235 9.33 -9.62 -13.57
C GLY A 235 8.77 -8.59 -14.56
N TYR A 236 7.55 -8.86 -15.02
CA TYR A 236 6.83 -7.98 -15.94
C TYR A 236 6.47 -6.64 -15.27
N PRO A 237 6.50 -5.51 -16.00
CA PRO A 237 6.83 -5.36 -17.43
C PRO A 237 8.32 -5.10 -17.73
N LEU A 238 9.15 -4.82 -16.71
CA LEU A 238 10.58 -4.51 -16.93
C LEU A 238 11.40 -5.73 -17.36
N ASN A 239 11.03 -6.93 -16.91
CA ASN A 239 11.64 -8.22 -17.29
C ASN A 239 13.17 -8.24 -17.14
N LYS A 240 13.71 -7.70 -16.04
CA LYS A 240 15.17 -7.66 -15.79
C LYS A 240 15.76 -9.04 -15.47
N GLY A 241 14.93 -10.03 -15.19
CA GLY A 241 15.32 -11.43 -15.05
C GLY A 241 16.28 -11.71 -13.91
N ASN A 242 17.18 -12.67 -14.13
CA ASN A 242 18.01 -13.27 -13.08
C ASN A 242 18.91 -12.27 -12.33
N ASP A 243 19.41 -11.23 -12.99
CA ASP A 243 20.25 -10.22 -12.32
C ASP A 243 19.48 -9.54 -11.18
N TYR A 244 18.21 -9.23 -11.39
CA TYR A 244 17.38 -8.58 -10.37
C TYR A 244 16.80 -9.57 -9.36
N TYR A 245 16.52 -10.83 -9.74
CA TYR A 245 16.22 -11.88 -8.76
C TYR A 245 17.42 -12.11 -7.82
N ASN A 246 18.66 -12.09 -8.30
CA ASN A 246 19.86 -12.20 -7.45
C ASN A 246 19.99 -11.01 -6.49
N LYS A 247 19.73 -9.78 -6.94
CA LYS A 247 19.68 -8.59 -6.06
C LYS A 247 18.59 -8.73 -5.00
N ALA A 248 17.40 -9.26 -5.38
CA ALA A 248 16.33 -9.52 -4.43
C ALA A 248 16.76 -10.55 -3.38
N ILE A 249 17.36 -11.67 -3.78
CA ILE A 249 17.90 -12.70 -2.88
C ILE A 249 18.85 -12.09 -1.86
N GLU A 250 19.77 -11.23 -2.30
CA GLU A 250 20.73 -10.57 -1.41
C GLU A 250 20.02 -9.73 -0.33
N GLN A 251 19.06 -8.88 -0.72
CA GLN A 251 18.35 -8.02 0.22
C GLN A 251 17.43 -8.82 1.16
N LEU A 252 16.63 -9.73 0.61
CA LEU A 252 15.72 -10.55 1.40
C LEU A 252 16.46 -11.41 2.42
N ARG A 253 17.64 -11.94 2.06
CA ARG A 253 18.51 -12.70 2.97
C ARG A 253 19.00 -11.87 4.16
N LYS A 254 19.25 -10.56 4.00
CA LYS A 254 19.62 -9.67 5.12
C LYS A 254 18.50 -9.62 6.17
N VAL A 255 17.23 -9.52 5.72
CA VAL A 255 16.07 -9.55 6.63
C VAL A 255 15.94 -10.91 7.31
N ILE A 256 16.05 -11.99 6.54
CA ILE A 256 15.91 -13.37 7.01
C ILE A 256 16.94 -13.72 8.09
N ASN A 257 18.17 -13.24 7.93
CA ASN A 257 19.26 -13.50 8.86
C ASN A 257 19.29 -12.55 10.07
N ASN A 258 18.41 -11.56 10.12
CA ASN A 258 18.33 -10.66 11.28
C ASN A 258 17.49 -11.31 12.39
N PRO A 259 18.08 -11.65 13.55
CA PRO A 259 17.37 -12.35 14.64
C PRO A 259 16.25 -11.53 15.29
N LYS A 260 16.14 -10.23 14.99
CA LYS A 260 15.05 -9.39 15.47
C LYS A 260 13.73 -9.69 14.74
N HIS A 261 13.79 -10.34 13.57
CA HIS A 261 12.61 -10.67 12.78
C HIS A 261 12.29 -12.16 12.90
N THR A 262 11.14 -12.46 13.46
CA THR A 262 10.64 -13.84 13.65
C THR A 262 9.17 -13.91 13.32
N LEU A 263 8.72 -15.05 12.78
CA LEU A 263 7.29 -15.28 12.59
C LEU A 263 6.57 -15.29 13.95
N GLU A 264 5.37 -14.72 13.98
CA GLU A 264 4.48 -14.85 15.12
C GLU A 264 4.13 -16.34 15.35
N PRO A 265 3.89 -16.76 16.61
CA PRO A 265 3.60 -18.17 16.90
C PRO A 265 2.38 -18.71 16.17
N THR A 266 1.39 -17.87 15.89
CA THR A 266 0.16 -18.22 15.18
C THR A 266 -0.20 -17.14 14.15
N TYR A 267 -0.88 -17.53 13.10
CA TYR A 267 -1.35 -16.59 12.08
C TYR A 267 -2.36 -15.55 12.65
N ARG A 268 -3.19 -15.97 13.59
CA ARG A 268 -4.17 -15.08 14.24
C ARG A 268 -3.50 -13.96 15.04
N ALA A 269 -2.37 -14.24 15.69
CA ALA A 269 -1.67 -13.25 16.52
C ALA A 269 -1.28 -11.99 15.73
N LEU A 270 -1.01 -12.11 14.43
CA LEU A 270 -0.68 -10.97 13.56
C LEU A 270 -1.81 -9.94 13.43
N PHE A 271 -3.05 -10.39 13.50
CA PHE A 271 -4.24 -9.56 13.23
C PHE A 271 -5.00 -9.21 14.52
N ASP A 272 -4.46 -9.55 15.67
CA ASP A 272 -4.99 -9.11 16.96
C ASP A 272 -4.71 -7.62 17.16
N VAL A 273 -5.77 -6.84 17.40
CA VAL A 273 -5.69 -5.38 17.56
C VAL A 273 -4.79 -4.95 18.74
N SER A 274 -4.53 -5.84 19.68
CA SER A 274 -3.62 -5.60 20.82
C SER A 274 -2.16 -5.93 20.51
N ASN A 275 -1.88 -6.65 19.41
CA ASN A 275 -0.55 -7.17 19.07
C ASN A 275 -0.01 -6.51 17.79
N LYS A 276 0.37 -5.24 17.89
CA LYS A 276 0.85 -4.41 16.77
C LYS A 276 2.36 -4.30 16.77
N ASN A 277 2.92 -4.01 15.59
CA ASN A 277 4.36 -3.80 15.40
C ASN A 277 5.19 -4.96 15.99
N THR A 278 4.78 -6.17 15.62
CA THR A 278 5.39 -7.42 16.12
C THR A 278 6.76 -7.66 15.48
N ALA A 279 7.48 -8.69 15.96
CA ALA A 279 8.75 -9.10 15.35
C ALA A 279 8.59 -9.63 13.91
N GLU A 280 7.40 -10.02 13.49
CA GLU A 280 7.10 -10.40 12.11
C GLU A 280 6.84 -9.18 11.22
N SER A 281 6.32 -8.09 11.77
CA SER A 281 6.00 -6.87 11.03
C SER A 281 7.27 -6.08 10.71
N LEU A 282 7.52 -5.84 9.44
CA LEU A 282 8.62 -5.00 8.97
C LEU A 282 8.19 -3.54 8.78
N PHE A 283 6.92 -3.34 8.42
CA PHE A 283 6.31 -2.02 8.34
C PHE A 283 4.78 -2.12 8.44
N GLU A 284 4.18 -1.25 9.26
CA GLU A 284 2.73 -1.13 9.43
C GLU A 284 2.26 0.32 9.31
N VAL A 285 1.14 0.54 8.64
CA VAL A 285 0.42 1.81 8.70
C VAL A 285 -0.32 1.89 10.03
N GLN A 286 0.00 2.91 10.82
CA GLN A 286 -0.44 3.01 12.20
C GLN A 286 -1.85 3.60 12.31
N TYR A 287 -2.71 2.92 13.08
CA TYR A 287 -4.07 3.35 13.41
C TYR A 287 -4.32 3.29 14.91
N LYS A 288 -5.19 4.16 15.39
CA LYS A 288 -5.56 4.22 16.81
C LYS A 288 -7.03 4.59 16.94
N LYS A 289 -7.81 3.70 17.55
CA LYS A 289 -9.21 3.98 17.87
C LYS A 289 -9.37 4.90 19.06
N GLY A 290 -10.57 5.47 19.22
CA GLY A 290 -10.95 6.28 20.37
C GLY A 290 -10.36 7.68 20.37
N THR A 291 -9.85 8.17 19.23
CA THR A 291 -9.47 9.57 19.08
C THR A 291 -10.70 10.44 18.81
N GLN A 292 -10.68 11.66 19.36
CA GLN A 292 -11.80 12.58 19.16
C GLN A 292 -12.09 12.78 17.66
N GLY A 293 -13.32 12.49 17.24
CA GLY A 293 -13.74 12.56 15.83
C GLY A 293 -13.42 11.34 14.97
N GLY A 294 -12.89 10.23 15.55
CA GLY A 294 -12.59 8.99 14.80
C GLY A 294 -11.51 9.10 13.73
N ALA A 295 -10.73 10.20 13.74
CA ALA A 295 -9.85 10.58 12.63
C ALA A 295 -8.63 9.65 12.45
N THR A 296 -8.33 8.78 13.40
CA THR A 296 -7.16 7.90 13.38
C THR A 296 -7.46 6.42 13.46
N GLY A 297 -8.73 6.03 13.53
CA GLY A 297 -9.18 4.64 13.46
C GLY A 297 -9.18 4.10 12.03
N SER A 298 -9.07 2.78 11.89
CA SER A 298 -9.18 2.11 10.60
C SER A 298 -10.62 1.77 10.26
N PRO A 299 -10.99 1.70 8.96
CA PRO A 299 -12.35 1.43 8.54
C PRO A 299 -12.62 -0.06 8.25
N TRP A 300 -11.60 -0.93 8.21
CA TRP A 300 -11.70 -2.22 7.51
C TRP A 300 -12.66 -3.21 8.13
N ASN A 301 -12.73 -3.32 9.46
CA ASN A 301 -13.67 -4.22 10.11
C ASN A 301 -15.12 -3.90 9.70
N ASN A 302 -15.48 -2.62 9.66
CA ASN A 302 -16.81 -2.17 9.23
C ASN A 302 -17.00 -2.29 7.72
N ASN A 303 -16.01 -1.88 6.91
CA ASN A 303 -16.13 -1.91 5.46
C ASN A 303 -16.27 -3.34 4.92
N PHE A 304 -15.54 -4.30 5.50
CA PHE A 304 -15.56 -5.69 5.04
C PHE A 304 -16.70 -6.51 5.67
N ALA A 305 -17.27 -6.06 6.78
CA ALA A 305 -18.39 -6.74 7.42
C ALA A 305 -19.61 -6.75 6.48
N PRO A 306 -20.31 -7.90 6.34
CA PRO A 306 -21.48 -7.98 5.47
C PRO A 306 -22.64 -7.16 6.02
N ARG A 307 -23.41 -6.55 5.13
CA ARG A 307 -24.58 -5.75 5.51
C ARG A 307 -25.60 -6.63 6.25
N PHE A 308 -26.24 -6.04 7.25
CA PHE A 308 -27.23 -6.72 8.09
C PHE A 308 -26.69 -7.91 8.90
N SER A 309 -25.38 -8.09 8.99
CA SER A 309 -24.79 -9.02 9.96
C SER A 309 -25.08 -8.54 11.39
N ASP A 310 -25.02 -9.45 12.34
CA ASP A 310 -25.26 -9.16 13.76
C ASP A 310 -24.03 -8.56 14.46
N LYS A 311 -24.13 -8.41 15.77
CA LYS A 311 -23.06 -7.88 16.64
C LYS A 311 -21.85 -8.81 16.78
N GLU A 312 -21.97 -10.08 16.40
CA GLU A 312 -20.85 -11.03 16.45
C GLU A 312 -19.84 -10.77 15.34
N VAL A 313 -20.32 -10.18 14.21
CA VAL A 313 -19.47 -9.77 13.09
C VAL A 313 -18.92 -8.37 13.30
N VAL A 314 -19.77 -7.39 13.60
CA VAL A 314 -19.41 -6.02 13.95
C VAL A 314 -20.37 -5.49 14.99
N LEU A 315 -19.83 -5.04 16.12
CA LEU A 315 -20.62 -4.62 17.27
C LEU A 315 -21.49 -3.40 16.98
N VAL A 316 -20.93 -2.37 16.37
CA VAL A 316 -21.59 -1.07 16.13
C VAL A 316 -21.20 -0.50 14.76
N GLY A 317 -22.09 0.30 14.18
CA GLY A 317 -21.84 1.08 12.97
C GLY A 317 -22.34 0.43 11.68
N ASP A 318 -22.17 1.17 10.59
CA ASP A 318 -22.53 0.72 9.26
C ASP A 318 -21.56 -0.37 8.79
N LYS A 319 -22.09 -1.28 7.99
CA LYS A 319 -21.39 -2.43 7.45
C LYS A 319 -21.37 -2.28 5.94
N GLY A 320 -20.17 -2.26 5.34
CA GLY A 320 -19.97 -1.96 3.92
C GLY A 320 -20.31 -3.13 3.01
N GLY A 321 -19.96 -4.35 3.43
CA GLY A 321 -20.02 -5.54 2.60
C GLY A 321 -19.02 -5.47 1.44
N GLU A 322 -17.91 -4.75 1.63
CA GLU A 322 -16.88 -4.57 0.61
C GLU A 322 -15.88 -5.73 0.62
N ASN A 323 -15.10 -5.83 -0.46
CA ASN A 323 -14.00 -6.79 -0.56
C ASN A 323 -14.47 -8.25 -0.32
N SER A 324 -15.57 -8.65 -0.96
CA SER A 324 -16.18 -9.95 -0.77
C SER A 324 -15.33 -11.07 -1.37
N PRO A 325 -14.90 -12.08 -0.59
CA PRO A 325 -14.09 -13.19 -1.12
C PRO A 325 -14.81 -13.96 -2.21
N THR A 326 -14.10 -14.30 -3.28
CA THR A 326 -14.62 -15.16 -4.35
C THR A 326 -14.70 -16.62 -3.90
N GLN A 327 -15.48 -17.42 -4.62
CA GLN A 327 -15.49 -18.88 -4.43
C GLN A 327 -14.10 -19.47 -4.69
N SER A 328 -13.41 -19.00 -5.71
CA SER A 328 -12.02 -19.40 -6.02
C SER A 328 -11.06 -19.14 -4.87
N MET A 329 -11.23 -18.03 -4.12
CA MET A 329 -10.41 -17.75 -2.95
C MET A 329 -10.74 -18.70 -1.79
N SER A 330 -12.02 -18.99 -1.56
CA SER A 330 -12.43 -19.96 -0.55
C SER A 330 -11.87 -21.38 -0.83
N GLU A 331 -11.81 -21.77 -2.11
CA GLU A 331 -11.29 -23.07 -2.57
C GLU A 331 -9.75 -23.11 -2.64
N ALA A 332 -9.07 -21.96 -2.60
CA ALA A 332 -7.60 -21.92 -2.61
C ALA A 332 -6.99 -22.45 -1.31
N TYR A 333 -7.71 -22.40 -0.20
CA TYR A 333 -7.26 -23.00 1.05
C TYR A 333 -7.34 -24.52 0.98
N GLU A 334 -6.25 -25.20 1.30
CA GLU A 334 -6.24 -26.67 1.46
C GLU A 334 -7.22 -27.07 2.57
N THR A 335 -7.81 -28.26 2.43
CA THR A 335 -8.72 -28.80 3.45
C THR A 335 -8.04 -28.79 4.82
N GLY A 336 -8.66 -28.16 5.81
CA GLY A 336 -8.11 -28.05 7.16
C GLY A 336 -7.04 -26.96 7.36
N ASP A 337 -6.81 -26.07 6.36
CA ASP A 337 -5.95 -24.92 6.55
C ASP A 337 -6.59 -23.90 7.52
N PRO A 338 -6.03 -23.71 8.72
CA PRO A 338 -6.65 -22.88 9.75
C PRO A 338 -6.62 -21.37 9.41
N ARG A 339 -5.83 -20.96 8.43
CA ARG A 339 -5.77 -19.57 7.97
C ARG A 339 -7.07 -19.12 7.34
N LYS A 340 -7.82 -20.03 6.70
CA LYS A 340 -9.15 -19.71 6.16
C LYS A 340 -10.04 -19.13 7.24
N TYR A 341 -10.11 -19.80 8.40
CA TYR A 341 -10.95 -19.36 9.51
C TYR A 341 -10.56 -17.98 10.09
N VAL A 342 -9.27 -17.64 10.06
CA VAL A 342 -8.79 -16.31 10.48
C VAL A 342 -9.10 -15.22 9.45
N SER A 343 -9.07 -15.58 8.17
CA SER A 343 -9.10 -14.60 7.07
C SER A 343 -10.51 -14.30 6.56
N MET A 344 -11.38 -15.32 6.49
CA MET A 344 -12.72 -15.19 5.90
C MET A 344 -13.73 -16.18 6.50
N ARG A 345 -15.02 -15.92 6.24
CA ARG A 345 -16.14 -16.82 6.54
C ARG A 345 -16.95 -17.06 5.28
N ASP A 346 -17.61 -18.23 5.23
CA ASP A 346 -18.46 -18.65 4.12
C ASP A 346 -19.96 -18.31 4.35
N GLY A 347 -20.28 -17.46 5.32
CA GLY A 347 -21.64 -16.99 5.58
C GLY A 347 -21.80 -16.31 6.94
N TRP A 348 -23.00 -15.76 7.16
CA TRP A 348 -23.39 -15.10 8.41
C TRP A 348 -24.91 -15.18 8.66
N VAL A 349 -25.33 -14.91 9.88
CA VAL A 349 -26.75 -14.74 10.21
C VAL A 349 -27.19 -13.31 9.94
N ASN A 350 -28.22 -13.13 9.10
CA ASN A 350 -28.82 -11.83 8.82
C ASN A 350 -29.64 -11.37 10.03
N ALA A 351 -29.21 -10.29 10.67
CA ALA A 351 -29.84 -9.76 11.88
C ALA A 351 -31.29 -9.25 11.70
N LYS A 352 -31.73 -9.00 10.46
CA LYS A 352 -33.12 -8.56 10.16
C LYS A 352 -34.07 -9.71 9.95
N THR A 353 -33.60 -10.77 9.29
CA THR A 353 -34.44 -11.90 8.86
C THR A 353 -34.22 -13.14 9.70
N ASN A 354 -33.16 -13.17 10.47
CA ASN A 354 -32.64 -14.34 11.20
C ASN A 354 -32.36 -15.55 10.29
N ALA A 355 -32.13 -15.29 9.00
CA ALA A 355 -31.78 -16.31 8.02
C ALA A 355 -30.26 -16.38 7.83
N TRP A 356 -29.77 -17.58 7.45
CA TRP A 356 -28.39 -17.76 7.04
C TRP A 356 -28.19 -17.20 5.61
N GLU A 357 -27.18 -16.35 5.47
CA GLU A 357 -26.69 -15.84 4.18
C GLU A 357 -25.38 -16.55 3.85
N SER A 358 -25.29 -17.13 2.66
CA SER A 358 -24.14 -17.95 2.25
C SER A 358 -23.04 -17.18 1.52
N ASP A 359 -23.14 -15.86 1.41
CA ASP A 359 -22.09 -15.04 0.84
C ASP A 359 -20.87 -14.98 1.78
N LYS A 360 -19.71 -14.70 1.19
CA LYS A 360 -18.45 -14.70 1.91
C LYS A 360 -18.06 -13.30 2.37
N TYR A 361 -17.32 -13.21 3.48
CA TYR A 361 -16.79 -11.94 3.95
C TYR A 361 -15.40 -12.09 4.58
N VAL A 362 -14.62 -11.00 4.53
CA VAL A 362 -13.30 -10.92 5.18
C VAL A 362 -13.50 -10.64 6.66
N CYS A 363 -12.88 -11.47 7.52
CA CYS A 363 -12.87 -11.29 8.99
C CYS A 363 -11.46 -11.14 9.57
N LYS A 364 -10.45 -11.02 8.73
CA LYS A 364 -9.03 -10.90 9.13
C LYS A 364 -8.78 -9.71 10.07
N TYR A 365 -9.48 -8.60 9.84
CA TYR A 365 -9.32 -7.34 10.57
C TYR A 365 -10.40 -7.13 11.63
N TYR A 366 -10.84 -8.21 12.27
CA TYR A 366 -11.89 -8.17 13.26
C TYR A 366 -11.49 -7.37 14.51
N ASP A 367 -12.34 -6.41 14.91
CA ASP A 367 -12.21 -5.63 16.15
C ASP A 367 -13.55 -5.55 16.87
N VAL A 368 -13.74 -6.39 17.90
CA VAL A 368 -14.99 -6.48 18.69
C VAL A 368 -15.39 -5.18 19.39
N SER A 369 -14.45 -4.28 19.58
CA SER A 369 -14.63 -3.06 20.35
C SER A 369 -14.80 -1.82 19.48
N SER A 370 -15.02 -2.00 18.18
CA SER A 370 -15.14 -0.90 17.27
C SER A 370 -16.47 -0.13 17.42
N SER A 371 -16.42 1.16 17.18
CA SER A 371 -17.56 2.04 17.04
C SER A 371 -17.53 2.69 15.66
N GLY A 372 -18.33 2.18 14.72
CA GLY A 372 -18.29 2.66 13.35
C GLY A 372 -16.95 2.37 12.67
N SER A 373 -16.45 3.29 11.86
CA SER A 373 -15.16 3.16 11.16
C SER A 373 -13.95 3.54 12.04
N ASP A 374 -14.05 3.42 13.35
CA ASP A 374 -12.99 3.74 14.32
C ASP A 374 -12.42 2.44 14.94
N ASN A 375 -11.78 1.62 14.10
CA ASN A 375 -11.18 0.35 14.52
C ASN A 375 -9.71 0.51 14.88
N GLY A 376 -9.20 -0.40 15.69
CA GLY A 376 -7.82 -0.36 16.18
C GLY A 376 -6.80 -1.04 15.29
N ASN A 377 -7.21 -1.79 14.25
CA ASN A 377 -6.29 -2.57 13.42
C ASN A 377 -5.29 -1.68 12.66
N ASN A 378 -4.00 -2.00 12.73
CA ASN A 378 -3.03 -1.49 11.79
C ASN A 378 -3.15 -2.23 10.45
N TRP A 379 -2.60 -1.63 9.38
CA TRP A 379 -2.38 -2.34 8.13
C TRP A 379 -0.93 -2.77 8.04
N ILE A 380 -0.70 -4.08 7.98
CA ILE A 380 0.64 -4.64 7.81
C ILE A 380 0.96 -4.60 6.31
N ASP A 381 1.86 -3.69 5.91
CA ASP A 381 2.24 -3.53 4.51
C ASP A 381 3.35 -4.49 4.09
N LEU A 382 4.26 -4.77 5.01
CA LEU A 382 5.39 -5.66 4.78
C LEU A 382 5.67 -6.50 6.02
N ARG A 383 5.76 -7.83 5.86
CA ARG A 383 6.01 -8.79 6.93
C ARG A 383 6.90 -9.95 6.53
N LEU A 384 7.48 -10.61 7.50
CA LEU A 384 8.52 -11.63 7.31
C LEU A 384 8.03 -12.83 6.46
N ALA A 385 6.76 -13.23 6.57
CA ALA A 385 6.24 -14.32 5.73
C ALA A 385 6.23 -13.93 4.24
N ASP A 386 5.92 -12.67 3.88
CA ASP A 386 6.08 -12.18 2.50
C ASP A 386 7.54 -12.30 2.05
N ILE A 387 8.49 -11.90 2.90
CA ILE A 387 9.94 -12.02 2.63
C ILE A 387 10.35 -13.48 2.40
N TYR A 388 9.91 -14.41 3.24
CA TYR A 388 10.22 -15.84 3.09
C TYR A 388 9.73 -16.40 1.75
N LEU A 389 8.50 -16.07 1.36
CA LEU A 389 7.90 -16.58 0.14
C LEU A 389 8.48 -15.90 -1.13
N LEU A 390 8.81 -14.59 -1.08
CA LEU A 390 9.54 -13.91 -2.16
C LEU A 390 10.96 -14.48 -2.32
N TYR A 391 11.65 -14.76 -1.23
CA TYR A 391 12.97 -15.37 -1.24
C TYR A 391 12.94 -16.77 -1.85
N ALA A 392 11.98 -17.60 -1.43
CA ALA A 392 11.77 -18.93 -1.99
C ALA A 392 11.50 -18.87 -3.51
N GLU A 393 10.63 -17.96 -3.95
CA GLU A 393 10.36 -17.75 -5.37
C GLU A 393 11.63 -17.35 -6.13
N ALA A 394 12.39 -16.36 -5.63
CA ALA A 394 13.59 -15.87 -6.28
C ALA A 394 14.66 -16.99 -6.43
N LEU A 395 14.86 -17.82 -5.39
CA LEU A 395 15.77 -18.97 -5.46
C LEU A 395 15.39 -19.93 -6.59
N VAL A 396 14.10 -20.29 -6.70
CA VAL A 396 13.63 -21.19 -7.77
C VAL A 396 13.79 -20.55 -9.16
N ARG A 397 13.52 -19.23 -9.28
CA ARG A 397 13.64 -18.48 -10.54
C ARG A 397 15.07 -18.48 -11.09
N VAL A 398 16.08 -18.35 -10.24
CA VAL A 398 17.48 -18.37 -10.65
C VAL A 398 18.07 -19.79 -10.77
N GLY A 399 17.29 -20.84 -10.52
CA GLY A 399 17.77 -22.22 -10.51
C GLY A 399 18.64 -22.57 -9.29
N GLY A 400 18.43 -21.87 -8.18
CA GLY A 400 19.12 -22.08 -6.91
C GLY A 400 18.63 -23.32 -6.13
N ASP A 401 18.98 -23.38 -4.85
CA ASP A 401 18.67 -24.53 -3.98
C ASP A 401 17.15 -24.65 -3.71
N LYS A 402 16.52 -25.67 -4.29
CA LYS A 402 15.11 -25.98 -4.09
C LYS A 402 14.79 -26.38 -2.65
N GLN A 403 15.72 -27.07 -1.97
CA GLN A 403 15.49 -27.47 -0.58
C GLN A 403 15.45 -26.25 0.33
N GLU A 404 16.35 -25.29 0.10
CA GLU A 404 16.33 -24.02 0.83
C GLU A 404 15.02 -23.26 0.59
N ALA A 405 14.57 -23.17 -0.67
CA ALA A 405 13.29 -22.53 -1.01
C ALA A 405 12.12 -23.19 -0.27
N ILE A 406 12.02 -24.52 -0.32
CA ILE A 406 10.97 -25.30 0.34
C ILE A 406 11.03 -25.14 1.87
N ASN A 407 12.20 -25.05 2.45
CA ASN A 407 12.35 -24.84 3.90
C ASN A 407 11.68 -23.53 4.35
N TYR A 408 11.79 -22.45 3.57
CA TYR A 408 11.13 -21.19 3.91
C TYR A 408 9.62 -21.24 3.70
N VAL A 409 9.13 -21.90 2.66
CA VAL A 409 7.69 -22.19 2.49
C VAL A 409 7.16 -23.00 3.68
N ASN A 410 7.90 -24.03 4.10
CA ASN A 410 7.50 -24.89 5.21
C ASN A 410 7.47 -24.18 6.57
N LYS A 411 8.31 -23.18 6.81
CA LYS A 411 8.21 -22.32 8.02
C LYS A 411 6.86 -21.61 8.09
N VAL A 412 6.38 -21.08 6.95
CA VAL A 412 5.06 -20.43 6.87
C VAL A 412 3.94 -21.45 7.10
N ARG A 413 4.00 -22.61 6.47
CA ARG A 413 3.03 -23.70 6.64
C ARG A 413 3.02 -24.28 8.06
N GLU A 414 4.18 -24.37 8.71
CA GLU A 414 4.30 -24.78 10.11
C GLU A 414 3.57 -23.81 11.05
N ARG A 415 3.83 -22.50 10.90
CA ARG A 415 3.12 -21.49 11.65
C ARG A 415 1.60 -21.54 11.40
N ALA A 416 1.18 -21.79 10.17
CA ALA A 416 -0.23 -21.98 9.85
C ALA A 416 -0.84 -23.15 10.63
N ARG A 417 -0.18 -24.32 10.70
CA ARG A 417 -0.63 -25.47 11.49
C ARG A 417 -0.78 -25.17 12.98
N ASN A 418 0.08 -24.31 13.53
CA ASN A 418 0.03 -23.90 14.94
C ASN A 418 -1.12 -22.94 15.25
N THR A 419 -1.79 -22.43 14.22
CA THR A 419 -2.91 -21.49 14.37
C THR A 419 -4.19 -22.24 14.77
N PRO A 420 -4.92 -21.78 15.81
CA PRO A 420 -6.24 -22.33 16.11
C PRO A 420 -7.19 -22.14 14.93
N GLY A 421 -7.80 -23.24 14.47
CA GLY A 421 -8.82 -23.23 13.44
C GLY A 421 -10.21 -22.89 13.97
N ASP A 422 -11.22 -23.20 13.16
CA ASP A 422 -12.61 -23.11 13.55
C ASP A 422 -12.89 -24.10 14.68
N PRO A 423 -13.37 -23.63 15.85
CA PRO A 423 -13.72 -24.53 16.96
C PRO A 423 -14.88 -25.47 16.64
N GLU A 424 -15.71 -25.16 15.63
CA GLU A 424 -16.85 -25.96 15.18
C GLU A 424 -16.46 -27.00 14.12
N VAL A 425 -15.27 -26.88 13.53
CA VAL A 425 -14.76 -27.84 12.53
C VAL A 425 -13.75 -28.75 13.21
N GLU A 426 -14.07 -30.05 13.26
CA GLU A 426 -13.09 -31.07 13.65
C GLU A 426 -11.80 -30.88 12.84
N LYS A 427 -10.68 -30.64 13.52
CA LYS A 427 -9.37 -30.59 12.87
C LYS A 427 -8.93 -32.02 12.58
N PRO A 428 -8.99 -32.50 11.36
CA PRO A 428 -8.29 -33.72 11.00
C PRO A 428 -6.80 -33.41 11.16
N GLU A 429 -6.12 -34.03 12.11
CA GLU A 429 -4.69 -33.87 12.33
C GLU A 429 -3.91 -34.13 11.02
N GLY A 430 -3.00 -33.23 10.67
CA GLY A 430 -2.03 -33.44 9.60
C GLY A 430 -2.49 -33.14 8.18
N LEU A 431 -3.60 -32.42 7.95
CA LEU A 431 -4.06 -32.09 6.59
C LEU A 431 -3.16 -31.11 5.86
N LEU A 432 -2.73 -30.02 6.52
CA LEU A 432 -1.78 -29.08 5.90
C LEU A 432 -0.35 -29.61 6.02
N LYS A 433 0.11 -30.34 4.99
CA LYS A 433 1.42 -31.01 4.99
C LYS A 433 2.57 -30.05 4.68
N SER A 434 3.77 -30.37 5.18
CA SER A 434 5.00 -29.80 4.66
C SER A 434 5.30 -30.32 3.26
N TYR A 435 5.92 -29.46 2.45
CA TYR A 435 6.41 -29.84 1.12
C TYR A 435 7.78 -30.51 1.17
N ASN A 436 8.03 -31.41 0.22
CA ASN A 436 9.33 -32.04 -0.03
C ASN A 436 9.74 -31.74 -1.49
N VAL A 437 11.04 -31.83 -1.80
CA VAL A 437 11.52 -31.63 -3.16
C VAL A 437 10.91 -32.63 -4.14
N SER A 438 10.66 -33.86 -3.68
CA SER A 438 10.03 -34.93 -4.47
C SER A 438 8.58 -34.66 -4.88
N ASP A 439 7.90 -33.71 -4.23
CA ASP A 439 6.52 -33.36 -4.56
C ASP A 439 6.43 -32.53 -5.86
N PHE A 440 7.58 -32.04 -6.35
CA PHE A 440 7.64 -31.12 -7.50
C PHE A 440 8.56 -31.66 -8.61
N SER A 441 7.96 -32.12 -9.71
CA SER A 441 8.69 -32.63 -10.87
C SER A 441 9.44 -31.53 -11.66
N THR A 442 8.98 -30.29 -11.59
CA THR A 442 9.55 -29.14 -12.32
C THR A 442 9.67 -27.89 -11.43
N ASN A 443 10.47 -26.92 -11.85
CA ASN A 443 10.53 -25.61 -11.20
C ASN A 443 9.17 -24.88 -11.30
N ASP A 444 8.48 -25.00 -12.41
CA ASP A 444 7.18 -24.36 -12.62
C ASP A 444 6.12 -24.90 -11.64
N ALA A 445 6.13 -26.21 -11.37
CA ALA A 445 5.24 -26.79 -10.36
C ALA A 445 5.53 -26.22 -8.95
N LEU A 446 6.81 -26.07 -8.59
CA LEU A 446 7.20 -25.45 -7.31
C LEU A 446 6.86 -23.96 -7.27
N LEU A 447 7.08 -23.22 -8.36
CA LEU A 447 6.70 -21.81 -8.45
C LEU A 447 5.19 -21.61 -8.29
N LEU A 448 4.38 -22.50 -8.88
CA LEU A 448 2.92 -22.46 -8.71
C LEU A 448 2.51 -22.74 -7.26
N ALA A 449 3.17 -23.70 -6.60
CA ALA A 449 2.92 -23.99 -5.19
C ALA A 449 3.29 -22.80 -4.29
N ILE A 450 4.41 -22.12 -4.57
CA ILE A 450 4.81 -20.87 -3.86
C ILE A 450 3.78 -19.76 -4.12
N GLU A 451 3.31 -19.60 -5.36
CA GLU A 451 2.27 -18.62 -5.72
C GLU A 451 0.98 -18.88 -4.93
N ASN A 452 0.54 -20.15 -4.83
CA ASN A 452 -0.64 -20.51 -4.07
C ASN A 452 -0.43 -20.31 -2.56
N GLU A 453 0.74 -20.65 -2.03
CA GLU A 453 1.07 -20.38 -0.63
C GLU A 453 1.04 -18.88 -0.33
N ARG A 454 1.58 -18.03 -1.22
CA ARG A 454 1.49 -16.59 -1.12
C ARG A 454 0.04 -16.11 -1.15
N ARG A 455 -0.78 -16.67 -2.05
CA ARG A 455 -2.20 -16.33 -2.19
C ARG A 455 -2.97 -16.52 -0.90
N VAL A 456 -2.81 -17.66 -0.23
CA VAL A 456 -3.55 -17.99 1.02
C VAL A 456 -2.94 -17.33 2.25
N GLU A 457 -1.61 -17.20 2.30
CA GLU A 457 -0.90 -16.57 3.41
C GLU A 457 -1.18 -15.06 3.48
N LEU A 458 -1.10 -14.39 2.32
CA LEU A 458 -1.24 -12.93 2.18
C LEU A 458 -2.65 -12.52 1.71
N ALA A 459 -3.63 -13.40 1.82
CA ALA A 459 -5.00 -13.13 1.43
C ALA A 459 -5.53 -11.85 2.09
N PHE A 460 -6.14 -10.97 1.29
CA PHE A 460 -6.73 -9.69 1.73
C PHE A 460 -5.73 -8.67 2.30
N GLU A 461 -4.43 -8.82 1.97
CA GLU A 461 -3.36 -7.87 2.31
C GLU A 461 -2.86 -7.09 1.07
N ASN A 462 -3.62 -7.09 -0.02
CA ASN A 462 -3.37 -6.31 -1.24
C ASN A 462 -2.08 -6.70 -2.01
N HIS A 463 -1.76 -8.01 -2.05
CA HIS A 463 -0.59 -8.51 -2.77
C HIS A 463 -0.95 -9.19 -4.10
N ARG A 464 -2.10 -9.89 -4.18
CA ARG A 464 -2.42 -10.85 -5.23
C ARG A 464 -2.36 -10.28 -6.64
N TRP A 465 -3.01 -9.15 -6.92
CA TRP A 465 -2.99 -8.52 -8.24
C TRP A 465 -1.57 -8.21 -8.73
N TYR A 466 -0.77 -7.60 -7.86
CA TYR A 466 0.60 -7.22 -8.19
C TYR A 466 1.52 -8.43 -8.37
N ASP A 467 1.29 -9.51 -7.64
CA ASP A 467 1.99 -10.78 -7.85
C ASP A 467 1.63 -11.38 -9.22
N LEU A 468 0.36 -11.40 -9.59
CA LEU A 468 -0.09 -11.88 -10.90
C LEU A 468 0.52 -11.08 -12.06
N VAL A 469 0.58 -9.75 -11.92
CA VAL A 469 1.17 -8.88 -12.94
C VAL A 469 2.68 -9.16 -13.08
N ARG A 470 3.45 -9.07 -11.98
CA ARG A 470 4.90 -9.23 -12.04
C ARG A 470 5.36 -10.62 -12.49
N THR A 471 4.57 -11.66 -12.22
CA THR A 471 4.88 -13.04 -12.63
C THR A 471 4.39 -13.39 -14.04
N GLY A 472 3.66 -12.47 -14.71
CA GLY A 472 3.06 -12.69 -16.02
C GLY A 472 1.84 -13.62 -15.99
N ARG A 473 1.27 -13.87 -14.82
CA ARG A 473 0.15 -14.81 -14.62
C ARG A 473 -1.23 -14.17 -14.75
N ALA A 474 -1.31 -12.82 -14.78
CA ALA A 474 -2.57 -12.10 -14.76
C ALA A 474 -3.54 -12.52 -15.87
N LYS A 475 -3.06 -12.68 -17.11
CA LYS A 475 -3.87 -13.11 -18.24
C LYS A 475 -4.61 -14.42 -17.98
N ASP A 476 -3.88 -15.47 -17.61
CA ASP A 476 -4.44 -16.83 -17.48
C ASP A 476 -5.41 -16.88 -16.30
N VAL A 477 -4.99 -16.35 -15.15
CA VAL A 477 -5.76 -16.38 -13.92
C VAL A 477 -7.03 -15.54 -14.04
N MET A 478 -6.92 -14.29 -14.53
CA MET A 478 -8.10 -13.42 -14.61
C MET A 478 -9.04 -13.82 -15.74
N THR A 479 -8.54 -14.40 -16.85
CA THR A 479 -9.43 -14.97 -17.87
C THR A 479 -10.28 -16.10 -17.28
N ALA A 480 -9.69 -16.99 -16.50
CA ALA A 480 -10.42 -18.07 -15.84
C ALA A 480 -11.43 -17.52 -14.81
N SER A 481 -11.01 -16.54 -14.01
CA SER A 481 -11.84 -15.88 -13.00
C SER A 481 -13.05 -15.17 -13.62
N GLN A 482 -12.86 -14.38 -14.67
CA GLN A 482 -13.96 -13.67 -15.34
C GLN A 482 -14.97 -14.63 -15.98
N LYS A 483 -14.51 -15.72 -16.60
CA LYS A 483 -15.40 -16.75 -17.15
C LYS A 483 -16.19 -17.47 -16.05
N TYR A 484 -15.56 -17.75 -14.93
CA TYR A 484 -16.21 -18.35 -13.77
C TYR A 484 -17.29 -17.41 -13.17
N ASN A 485 -17.01 -16.09 -13.15
CA ASN A 485 -17.90 -15.07 -12.60
C ASN A 485 -19.04 -14.65 -13.55
N GLY A 486 -19.27 -15.37 -14.65
CA GLY A 486 -20.42 -15.17 -15.53
C GLY A 486 -20.14 -14.41 -16.83
N PHE A 487 -18.88 -14.25 -17.22
CA PHE A 487 -18.47 -13.67 -18.51
C PHE A 487 -17.83 -14.74 -19.41
N PRO A 488 -18.58 -15.73 -19.95
CA PRO A 488 -18.03 -16.89 -20.66
C PRO A 488 -17.25 -16.50 -21.92
N ASP A 489 -17.63 -15.41 -22.58
CA ASP A 489 -17.00 -14.90 -23.81
C ASP A 489 -15.90 -13.88 -23.55
N PHE A 490 -15.50 -13.69 -22.28
CA PHE A 490 -14.45 -12.73 -21.93
C PHE A 490 -13.14 -13.00 -22.66
N THR A 491 -12.57 -11.94 -23.25
CA THR A 491 -11.28 -11.95 -23.92
C THR A 491 -10.34 -10.96 -23.23
N TRP A 492 -9.17 -11.45 -22.85
CA TRP A 492 -8.15 -10.65 -22.20
C TRP A 492 -7.53 -9.59 -23.11
N SER A 493 -7.27 -8.40 -22.56
CA SER A 493 -6.39 -7.39 -23.15
C SER A 493 -5.25 -7.06 -22.20
N ASP A 494 -4.02 -7.05 -22.70
CA ASP A 494 -2.85 -6.63 -21.90
C ASP A 494 -2.91 -5.15 -21.51
N ASP A 495 -3.77 -4.34 -22.14
CA ASP A 495 -4.04 -2.96 -21.77
C ASP A 495 -4.64 -2.85 -20.34
N ALA A 496 -5.24 -3.95 -19.84
CA ALA A 496 -5.78 -4.03 -18.49
C ALA A 496 -4.72 -4.17 -17.37
N LEU A 497 -3.43 -4.35 -17.71
CA LEU A 497 -2.36 -4.54 -16.72
C LEU A 497 -1.98 -3.26 -15.97
N ALA A 498 -2.24 -2.08 -16.55
CA ALA A 498 -2.06 -0.79 -15.90
C ALA A 498 -3.38 -0.03 -15.83
N TYR A 499 -3.53 0.82 -14.84
CA TYR A 499 -4.71 1.67 -14.69
C TYR A 499 -4.61 2.92 -15.58
N PRO A 500 -5.75 3.55 -15.97
CA PRO A 500 -5.71 4.80 -16.70
C PRO A 500 -5.11 5.91 -15.84
N ILE A 501 -4.33 6.78 -16.44
CA ILE A 501 -3.94 8.05 -15.82
C ILE A 501 -5.21 8.88 -15.61
N PRO A 502 -5.45 9.46 -14.41
CA PRO A 502 -6.67 10.20 -14.13
C PRO A 502 -6.88 11.37 -15.10
N MET A 503 -8.15 11.57 -15.52
CA MET A 503 -8.52 12.62 -16.46
C MET A 503 -8.03 14.01 -16.01
N THR A 504 -8.22 14.34 -14.74
CA THR A 504 -7.82 15.64 -14.17
C THR A 504 -6.33 15.92 -14.31
N VAL A 505 -5.50 14.88 -14.23
CA VAL A 505 -4.03 14.98 -14.38
C VAL A 505 -3.67 15.30 -15.84
N MET A 506 -4.30 14.62 -16.81
CA MET A 506 -4.08 14.90 -18.22
C MET A 506 -4.55 16.30 -18.62
N GLN A 507 -5.69 16.75 -18.07
CA GLN A 507 -6.22 18.10 -18.30
C GLN A 507 -5.34 19.20 -17.72
N SER A 508 -4.65 18.93 -16.60
CA SER A 508 -3.71 19.89 -16.00
C SER A 508 -2.43 20.06 -16.84
N ASN A 509 -1.99 19.00 -17.55
CA ASN A 509 -0.77 19.00 -18.36
C ASN A 509 -1.04 18.51 -19.78
N PRO A 510 -1.81 19.26 -20.59
CA PRO A 510 -2.22 18.82 -21.93
C PRO A 510 -1.01 18.52 -22.82
N GLY A 511 -0.98 17.34 -23.42
CA GLY A 511 0.07 16.89 -24.32
C GLY A 511 1.41 16.51 -23.66
N LYS A 512 1.58 16.73 -22.34
CA LYS A 512 2.78 16.32 -21.57
C LYS A 512 2.57 14.95 -20.90
N ILE A 513 1.36 14.68 -20.43
CA ILE A 513 1.02 13.42 -19.78
C ILE A 513 0.44 12.46 -20.82
N ILE A 514 1.17 11.41 -21.14
CA ILE A 514 0.76 10.37 -22.07
C ILE A 514 -0.07 9.33 -21.32
N GLN A 515 -1.26 9.03 -21.83
CA GLN A 515 -2.15 8.01 -21.30
C GLN A 515 -1.58 6.60 -21.49
N ASN A 516 -1.97 5.67 -20.63
CA ASN A 516 -1.69 4.25 -20.83
C ASN A 516 -2.47 3.70 -22.02
N LYS A 517 -1.85 2.73 -22.70
CA LYS A 517 -2.47 2.01 -23.82
C LYS A 517 -3.80 1.39 -23.37
N GLY A 518 -4.79 1.39 -24.26
CA GLY A 518 -6.15 0.91 -23.98
C GLY A 518 -7.11 1.98 -23.44
N TYR A 519 -6.61 3.17 -23.10
CA TYR A 519 -7.42 4.28 -22.60
C TYR A 519 -7.31 5.52 -23.48
N THR A 520 -8.33 6.38 -23.41
CA THR A 520 -8.42 7.58 -24.26
C THR A 520 -7.44 8.66 -23.80
N GLN A 521 -6.64 9.20 -24.71
CA GLN A 521 -5.88 10.44 -24.49
C GLN A 521 -6.85 11.63 -24.50
N MET A 522 -6.68 12.55 -23.56
CA MET A 522 -7.44 13.80 -23.49
C MET A 522 -6.66 14.94 -24.12
#